data_a38a6b5d97165b6dd725d841a07f0288
#
_entry.id   a38a6b5d97165b6dd725d841a07f0288
#
_cell.length_a   1.000
_cell.length_b   1.000
_cell.length_c   1.000
_cell.angle_alpha   90.00
_cell.angle_beta   90.00
_cell.angle_gamma   90.00
#
_symmetry.space_group_name_H-M   'P 1'
#
loop_
_entity.id
_entity.type
_entity.pdbx_description
1 polymer ?
#
loop_
_entity_poly.entity_id
_entity_poly.type
_entity_poly.pdbx_seq_one_letter_code
_entity_poly.pdbx_strand_id
1 'polypeptide(L)'
;MLLRTCFLVFLLALALPGQRNLSGTPEIKLALDRLNTLGSVLMIAAHPDDENTALIAYFARGRNLRTAYLALTRGEGGQNLIGSEQSDKLGIIRTEELLAARKLDGGEQY
;
A
#
# COMPACT_ATOMS: atom_id res chain seq x y z
N MET A 1 -36.26 -5.71 12.78
CA MET A 1 -35.40 -4.57 13.16
C MET A 1 -33.95 -4.81 12.79
N LEU A 2 -33.36 -5.92 13.14
CA LEU A 2 -31.94 -6.27 12.86
C LEU A 2 -31.55 -6.19 11.37
N LEU A 3 -32.39 -6.74 10.48
CA LEU A 3 -32.11 -6.80 9.03
C LEU A 3 -32.04 -5.42 8.38
N ARG A 4 -32.89 -4.48 8.84
CA ARG A 4 -32.90 -3.08 8.36
C ARG A 4 -31.66 -2.32 8.84
N THR A 5 -31.18 -2.60 10.05
CA THR A 5 -29.98 -1.98 10.61
C THR A 5 -28.72 -2.50 9.91
N CYS A 6 -28.63 -3.80 9.62
CA CYS A 6 -27.52 -4.37 8.85
C CYS A 6 -27.45 -3.80 7.43
N PHE A 7 -28.59 -3.59 6.77
CA PHE A 7 -28.65 -3.02 5.43
C PHE A 7 -28.20 -1.56 5.40
N LEU A 8 -28.56 -0.78 6.43
CA LEU A 8 -28.12 0.62 6.58
C LEU A 8 -26.62 0.73 6.85
N VAL A 9 -26.06 -0.14 7.68
CA VAL A 9 -24.62 -0.19 7.95
C VAL A 9 -23.83 -0.60 6.70
N PHE A 10 -24.37 -1.55 5.91
CA PHE A 10 -23.76 -1.96 4.66
C PHE A 10 -23.78 -0.85 3.59
N LEU A 11 -24.87 -0.10 3.49
CA LEU A 11 -24.98 1.07 2.61
C LEU A 11 -24.05 2.21 3.03
N LEU A 12 -23.86 2.43 4.34
CA LEU A 12 -22.91 3.41 4.85
C LEU A 12 -21.46 3.02 4.53
N ALA A 13 -21.12 1.73 4.61
CA ALA A 13 -19.79 1.23 4.26
C ALA A 13 -19.46 1.41 2.76
N LEU A 14 -20.48 1.31 1.89
CA LEU A 14 -20.32 1.57 0.45
C LEU A 14 -20.18 3.07 0.11
N ALA A 15 -20.59 3.95 1.02
CA ALA A 15 -20.52 5.40 0.85
C ALA A 15 -19.20 6.01 1.36
N LEU A 16 -18.34 5.22 2.01
CA LEU A 16 -17.00 5.69 2.36
C LEU A 16 -16.23 5.92 1.07
N PRO A 17 -15.82 7.16 0.77
CA PRO A 17 -14.96 7.39 -0.38
C PRO A 17 -13.68 6.58 -0.14
N GLY A 18 -13.42 5.62 -1.02
CA GLY A 18 -12.13 4.93 -1.04
C GLY A 18 -11.03 5.99 -0.99
N GLN A 19 -9.92 5.68 -0.35
CA GLN A 19 -8.81 6.64 -0.15
C GLN A 19 -8.55 7.37 -1.47
N ARG A 20 -8.94 8.64 -1.51
CA ARG A 20 -8.65 9.49 -2.67
C ARG A 20 -7.14 9.68 -2.71
N ASN A 21 -6.52 9.40 -3.84
CA ASN A 21 -5.16 9.87 -4.06
C ASN A 21 -5.13 11.36 -3.75
N LEU A 22 -4.22 11.77 -2.90
CA LEU A 22 -4.01 13.18 -2.63
C LEU A 22 -3.70 13.85 -3.97
N SER A 23 -4.49 14.84 -4.34
CA SER A 23 -4.29 15.59 -5.57
C SER A 23 -4.52 17.08 -5.30
N GLY A 24 -3.90 17.93 -6.10
CA GLY A 24 -4.01 19.38 -5.95
C GLY A 24 -3.26 19.92 -4.73
N THR A 25 -3.85 20.87 -4.03
CA THR A 25 -3.21 21.60 -2.92
C THR A 25 -2.65 20.72 -1.80
N PRO A 26 -3.34 19.68 -1.31
CA PRO A 26 -2.79 18.80 -0.28
C PRO A 26 -1.52 18.07 -0.73
N GLU A 27 -1.46 17.64 -1.98
CA GLU A 27 -0.28 16.94 -2.53
C GLU A 27 0.89 17.91 -2.68
N ILE A 28 0.66 19.14 -3.16
CA ILE A 28 1.66 20.18 -3.26
C ILE A 28 2.22 20.51 -1.88
N LYS A 29 1.34 20.68 -0.88
CA LYS A 29 1.78 20.92 0.51
C LYS A 29 2.67 19.80 1.02
N LEU A 30 2.28 18.55 0.82
CA LEU A 30 3.06 17.38 1.24
C LEU A 30 4.44 17.35 0.56
N ALA A 31 4.48 17.67 -0.73
CA ALA A 31 5.73 17.76 -1.49
C ALA A 31 6.66 18.86 -0.94
N LEU A 32 6.12 20.03 -0.60
CA LEU A 32 6.87 21.13 0.01
C LEU A 32 7.38 20.76 1.42
N ASP A 33 6.56 20.11 2.23
CA ASP A 33 6.95 19.66 3.56
C ASP A 33 8.11 18.65 3.48
N ARG A 34 8.13 17.80 2.45
CA ARG A 34 9.21 16.84 2.19
C ARG A 34 10.56 17.50 1.91
N LEU A 35 10.58 18.69 1.34
CA LEU A 35 11.84 19.44 1.11
C LEU A 35 12.59 19.76 2.41
N ASN A 36 11.89 19.83 3.52
CA ASN A 36 12.46 20.10 4.84
C ASN A 36 12.82 18.81 5.62
N THR A 37 12.61 17.63 5.02
CA THR A 37 12.83 16.36 5.70
C THR A 37 14.02 15.65 5.06
N LEU A 38 15.12 15.57 5.81
CA LEU A 38 16.31 14.81 5.42
C LEU A 38 16.24 13.43 6.07
N GLY A 39 16.28 12.39 5.27
CA GLY A 39 16.31 11.02 5.76
C GLY A 39 15.52 10.09 4.88
N SER A 40 15.90 8.81 4.92
CA SER A 40 15.24 7.75 4.19
C SER A 40 15.14 6.50 5.05
N VAL A 41 14.14 5.70 4.76
CA VAL A 41 13.92 4.41 5.40
C VAL A 41 13.85 3.37 4.30
N LEU A 42 14.65 2.32 4.42
CA LEU A 42 14.56 1.13 3.58
C LEU A 42 14.17 -0.05 4.45
N MET A 43 13.03 -0.62 4.17
CA MET A 43 12.56 -1.87 4.74
C MET A 43 12.91 -3.00 3.78
N ILE A 44 13.53 -4.07 4.27
CA ILE A 44 13.95 -5.20 3.46
C ILE A 44 13.30 -6.45 4.03
N ALA A 45 12.68 -7.25 3.17
CA ALA A 45 12.17 -8.56 3.54
C ALA A 45 12.27 -9.56 2.37
N ALA A 46 12.03 -10.83 2.66
CA ALA A 46 12.25 -11.89 1.68
C ALA A 46 11.21 -11.88 0.56
N HIS A 47 9.95 -11.67 0.88
CA HIS A 47 8.84 -11.85 -0.04
C HIS A 47 7.89 -10.64 -0.06
N PRO A 48 7.07 -10.50 -1.11
CA PRO A 48 5.86 -9.68 -1.05
C PRO A 48 4.99 -10.12 0.12
N ASP A 49 4.38 -9.19 0.85
CA ASP A 49 3.53 -9.38 2.03
C ASP A 49 4.26 -9.48 3.39
N ASP A 50 5.58 -9.56 3.41
CA ASP A 50 6.35 -9.49 4.67
C ASP A 50 6.47 -8.06 5.22
N GLU A 51 6.05 -7.05 4.47
CA GLU A 51 6.19 -5.65 4.86
C GLU A 51 5.18 -5.22 5.94
N ASN A 52 5.64 -4.34 6.81
CA ASN A 52 4.75 -3.62 7.71
C ASN A 52 4.21 -2.36 7.03
N THR A 53 3.04 -2.49 6.37
CA THR A 53 2.41 -1.41 5.61
C THR A 53 2.05 -0.20 6.47
N ALA A 54 1.67 -0.41 7.73
CA ALA A 54 1.38 0.67 8.68
C ALA A 54 2.64 1.48 9.00
N LEU A 55 3.78 0.82 9.15
CA LEU A 55 5.06 1.47 9.41
C LEU A 55 5.55 2.24 8.16
N ILE A 56 5.38 1.68 6.97
CA ILE A 56 5.68 2.37 5.71
C ILE A 56 4.83 3.65 5.60
N ALA A 57 3.51 3.55 5.80
CA ALA A 57 2.61 4.70 5.77
C ALA A 57 2.98 5.75 6.82
N TYR A 58 3.34 5.33 8.03
CA TYR A 58 3.81 6.24 9.08
C TYR A 58 5.04 7.04 8.66
N PHE A 59 6.05 6.38 8.13
CA PHE A 59 7.26 7.08 7.70
C PHE A 59 7.03 7.92 6.44
N ALA A 60 6.37 7.36 5.42
CA ALA A 60 6.19 8.02 4.14
C ALA A 60 5.22 9.22 4.20
N ARG A 61 4.06 9.03 4.85
CA ARG A 61 2.99 10.04 4.90
C ARG A 61 2.96 10.81 6.21
N GLY A 62 3.25 10.16 7.32
CA GLY A 62 3.21 10.79 8.64
C GLY A 62 4.47 11.57 8.99
N ARG A 63 5.64 11.10 8.54
CA ARG A 63 6.94 11.73 8.82
C ARG A 63 7.59 12.36 7.60
N ASN A 64 6.99 12.24 6.42
CA ASN A 64 7.47 12.75 5.14
C ASN A 64 8.85 12.22 4.73
N LEU A 65 9.29 11.09 5.29
CA LEU A 65 10.56 10.45 4.94
C LEU A 65 10.41 9.74 3.58
N ARG A 66 11.47 9.77 2.78
CA ARG A 66 11.58 8.87 1.64
C ARG A 66 11.62 7.44 2.17
N THR A 67 10.59 6.67 1.89
CA THR A 67 10.42 5.32 2.45
C THR A 67 10.28 4.32 1.33
N ALA A 68 11.05 3.25 1.37
CA ALA A 68 11.02 2.21 0.37
C ALA A 68 10.90 0.82 1.00
N TYR A 69 10.31 -0.09 0.26
CA TYR A 69 10.32 -1.52 0.52
C TYR A 69 11.09 -2.25 -0.57
N LEU A 70 12.02 -3.10 -0.17
CA LEU A 70 12.76 -4.02 -1.04
C LEU A 70 12.32 -5.45 -0.71
N ALA A 71 11.61 -6.10 -1.65
CA ALA A 71 11.36 -7.53 -1.62
C ALA A 71 12.46 -8.26 -2.37
N LEU A 72 13.16 -9.20 -1.69
CA LEU A 72 14.27 -9.93 -2.29
C LEU A 72 13.83 -10.91 -3.39
N THR A 73 12.57 -11.31 -3.38
CA THR A 73 11.93 -12.13 -4.42
C THR A 73 10.59 -11.51 -4.83
N ARG A 74 10.04 -11.93 -5.93
CA ARG A 74 8.69 -11.55 -6.37
C ARG A 74 7.60 -12.47 -5.82
N GLY A 75 7.97 -13.43 -4.95
CA GLY A 75 7.03 -14.40 -4.40
C GLY A 75 6.60 -15.47 -5.40
N GLU A 76 7.32 -15.65 -6.48
CA GLU A 76 7.05 -16.62 -7.56
C GLU A 76 7.08 -18.07 -7.08
N GLY A 77 7.80 -18.36 -6.00
CA GLY A 77 7.85 -19.68 -5.35
C GLY A 77 6.71 -19.95 -4.36
N GLY A 78 5.82 -18.98 -4.14
CA GLY A 78 4.71 -19.09 -3.20
C GLY A 78 3.51 -19.83 -3.75
N GLN A 79 2.47 -19.93 -2.91
CA GLN A 79 1.17 -20.46 -3.28
C GLN A 79 0.23 -19.34 -3.71
N ASN A 80 -0.60 -19.62 -4.72
CA ASN A 80 -1.72 -18.78 -5.08
C ASN A 80 -3.01 -19.40 -4.54
N LEU A 81 -3.63 -18.74 -3.56
CA LEU A 81 -4.88 -19.22 -2.95
C LEU A 81 -6.13 -18.71 -3.67
N ILE A 82 -5.96 -17.76 -4.61
CA ILE A 82 -7.07 -17.08 -5.29
C ILE A 82 -7.22 -17.57 -6.73
N GLY A 83 -6.12 -17.92 -7.36
CA GLY A 83 -6.10 -18.32 -8.77
C GLY A 83 -5.20 -19.53 -9.04
N SER A 84 -5.06 -19.86 -10.31
CA SER A 84 -4.26 -21.00 -10.79
C SER A 84 -2.83 -20.60 -11.22
N GLU A 85 -2.53 -19.32 -11.17
CA GLU A 85 -1.24 -18.78 -11.61
C GLU A 85 -0.13 -19.21 -10.68
N GLN A 86 0.95 -19.71 -11.25
CA GLN A 86 2.13 -20.19 -10.54
C GLN A 86 3.38 -19.60 -11.18
N SER A 87 4.50 -19.68 -10.45
CA SER A 87 5.83 -19.30 -10.95
C SER A 87 5.87 -17.85 -11.43
N ASP A 88 6.39 -17.54 -12.61
CA ASP A 88 6.56 -16.19 -13.14
C ASP A 88 5.26 -15.40 -13.21
N LYS A 89 4.14 -16.06 -13.53
CA LYS A 89 2.83 -15.41 -13.56
C LYS A 89 2.40 -14.92 -12.18
N LEU A 90 2.62 -15.74 -11.16
CA LEU A 90 2.37 -15.37 -9.77
C LEU A 90 3.27 -14.21 -9.35
N GLY A 91 4.55 -14.24 -9.70
CA GLY A 91 5.48 -13.15 -9.43
C GLY A 91 5.05 -11.80 -10.04
N ILE A 92 4.47 -11.82 -11.24
CA ILE A 92 3.92 -10.62 -11.87
C ILE A 92 2.72 -10.09 -11.06
N ILE A 93 1.78 -10.96 -10.70
CA ILE A 93 0.59 -10.58 -9.91
C ILE A 93 1.02 -9.96 -8.59
N ARG A 94 1.93 -10.61 -7.86
CA ARG A 94 2.38 -10.11 -6.55
C ARG A 94 3.17 -8.80 -6.66
N THR A 95 3.89 -8.58 -7.74
CA THR A 95 4.53 -7.29 -8.02
C THR A 95 3.47 -6.18 -8.17
N GLU A 96 2.41 -6.43 -8.94
CA GLU A 96 1.33 -5.45 -9.11
C GLU A 96 0.56 -5.17 -7.80
N GLU A 97 0.38 -6.18 -6.94
CA GLU A 97 -0.20 -6.01 -5.61
C GLU A 97 0.66 -5.09 -4.73
N LEU A 98 2.00 -5.29 -4.72
CA LEU A 98 2.92 -4.40 -4.02
C LEU A 98 2.88 -2.97 -4.56
N LEU A 99 2.87 -2.80 -5.87
CA LEU A 99 2.78 -1.47 -6.49
C LEU A 99 1.45 -0.79 -6.16
N ALA A 100 0.36 -1.55 -6.06
CA ALA A 100 -0.93 -1.02 -5.62
C ALA A 100 -0.90 -0.59 -4.14
N ALA A 101 -0.27 -1.39 -3.27
CA ALA A 101 -0.10 -1.05 -1.86
C ALA A 101 0.74 0.23 -1.68
N ARG A 102 1.82 0.40 -2.45
CA ARG A 102 2.67 1.62 -2.41
C ARG A 102 1.91 2.89 -2.80
N LYS A 103 0.94 2.80 -3.70
CA LYS A 103 0.05 3.95 -4.03
C LYS A 103 -0.76 4.41 -2.81
N LEU A 104 -1.12 3.48 -1.92
CA LEU A 104 -1.89 3.77 -0.71
C LEU A 104 -1.02 4.27 0.43
N ASP A 105 0.09 3.62 0.73
CA ASP A 105 0.95 3.94 1.86
C ASP A 105 1.99 5.02 1.56
N GLY A 106 2.26 5.31 0.29
CA GLY A 106 3.19 6.35 -0.14
C GLY A 106 4.66 5.93 -0.16
N GLY A 107 4.95 4.66 0.03
CA GLY A 107 6.29 4.10 -0.14
C GLY A 107 6.68 3.88 -1.60
N GLU A 108 7.97 3.61 -1.81
CA GLU A 108 8.55 3.17 -3.08
C GLU A 108 8.72 1.64 -3.04
N GLN A 109 8.64 0.97 -4.20
CA GLN A 109 8.84 -0.47 -4.32
C GLN A 109 10.10 -0.80 -5.11
N TYR A 110 10.92 -1.68 -4.56
CA TYR A 110 12.12 -2.24 -5.18
C TYR A 110 12.13 -3.77 -5.05
#